data_99da82004f3a2207ef620174252a7fdd
#
_entry.id   99da82004f3a2207ef620174252a7fdd
#
_cell.length_a   1.000
_cell.length_b   1.000
_cell.length_c   1.000
_cell.angle_alpha   90.00
_cell.angle_beta   90.00
_cell.angle_gamma   90.00
#
_symmetry.space_group_name_H-M   'P 1'
#
loop_
_entity.id
_entity.type
_entity.pdbx_description
1 polymer ?
#
loop_
_entity_poly.entity_id
_entity_poly.type
_entity_poly.pdbx_seq_one_letter_code
_entity_poly.pdbx_strand_id
1 'polypeptide(L)'
;DFSVYVPTFHTMEKRDYLDVMILDFNKMVEELGSIETLKTDFVSNVSHEMKTPLSIIKNYAELLQRDALSEEQRREYGEAIENTATRLSDLISNILKLNKLENQKIQPEAEVYDVCRQLCDCILQYESAWEKKEIEMEVEMEDRAEIYADQDLMELVWNNLLSNAVKFTELGGVITVRQLSDEQGVTISVSDTGCGMSKNTMKHIFDKFYQGDTSHSKEGNGLGMAMVKRVLELMDGEIQVLSEEKQGSTFIVTLPMAGKEFGQL
;
A
#
# COMPACT_ATOMS: atom_id res chain seq x y z
N ASP A 1 18.37 25.31 -0.80
CA ASP A 1 18.27 25.37 -2.27
C ASP A 1 19.19 24.33 -2.88
N PHE A 2 18.62 23.22 -3.38
CA PHE A 2 19.36 22.12 -3.99
C PHE A 2 19.49 22.29 -5.51
N SER A 3 19.29 23.49 -6.05
CA SER A 3 19.45 23.79 -7.48
C SER A 3 20.88 24.12 -7.88
N VAL A 4 21.84 24.01 -6.96
CA VAL A 4 23.25 24.33 -7.22
C VAL A 4 23.91 23.19 -8.01
N TYR A 5 24.27 23.47 -9.26
CA TYR A 5 25.04 22.58 -10.10
C TYR A 5 26.48 23.11 -10.23
N VAL A 6 27.45 22.27 -9.88
CA VAL A 6 28.88 22.62 -10.05
C VAL A 6 29.35 22.09 -11.41
N PRO A 7 29.81 22.95 -12.33
CA PRO A 7 30.28 22.50 -13.63
C PRO A 7 31.62 21.73 -13.52
N THR A 8 31.79 20.70 -14.35
CA THR A 8 33.07 19.99 -14.49
C THR A 8 34.09 20.82 -15.27
N PHE A 9 35.36 20.64 -14.98
CA PHE A 9 36.46 21.42 -15.63
C PHE A 9 36.82 20.86 -16.99
N HIS A 10 36.62 19.55 -17.23
CA HIS A 10 37.00 18.89 -18.45
C HIS A 10 35.81 18.23 -19.16
N THR A 11 35.96 18.06 -20.49
CA THR A 11 34.99 17.31 -21.32
C THR A 11 35.03 15.81 -21.05
N MET A 12 34.00 15.08 -21.49
CA MET A 12 33.85 13.62 -21.23
C MET A 12 35.09 12.78 -21.53
N GLU A 13 35.90 13.15 -22.51
CA GLU A 13 37.05 12.39 -22.96
C GLU A 13 38.33 12.62 -22.12
N LYS A 14 38.37 13.65 -21.25
CA LYS A 14 39.53 14.03 -20.45
C LYS A 14 39.21 14.27 -18.98
N ARG A 15 38.23 13.52 -18.45
CA ARG A 15 37.84 13.63 -17.04
C ARG A 15 38.99 13.19 -16.13
N ASP A 16 39.26 13.99 -15.12
CA ASP A 16 40.15 13.63 -14.03
C ASP A 16 39.35 13.28 -12.75
N TYR A 17 40.07 12.95 -11.67
CA TYR A 17 39.44 12.60 -10.39
C TYR A 17 38.56 13.71 -9.80
N LEU A 18 38.89 14.97 -10.08
CA LEU A 18 38.13 16.12 -9.61
C LEU A 18 36.78 16.22 -10.33
N ASP A 19 36.76 15.99 -11.64
CA ASP A 19 35.53 15.96 -12.42
C ASP A 19 34.60 14.83 -11.98
N VAL A 20 35.14 13.66 -11.66
CA VAL A 20 34.33 12.54 -11.10
C VAL A 20 33.73 12.94 -9.74
N MET A 21 34.52 13.53 -8.86
CA MET A 21 34.05 13.98 -7.56
C MET A 21 32.95 15.06 -7.66
N ILE A 22 33.08 15.99 -8.63
CA ILE A 22 32.05 17.00 -8.90
C ILE A 22 30.75 16.35 -9.39
N LEU A 23 30.82 15.35 -10.25
CA LEU A 23 29.66 14.63 -10.75
C LEU A 23 28.96 13.87 -9.62
N ASP A 24 29.72 13.17 -8.77
CA ASP A 24 29.16 12.47 -7.61
C ASP A 24 28.52 13.45 -6.62
N PHE A 25 29.15 14.62 -6.40
CA PHE A 25 28.59 15.68 -5.59
C PHE A 25 27.28 16.23 -6.18
N ASN A 26 27.24 16.53 -7.48
CA ASN A 26 26.02 17.00 -8.14
C ASN A 26 24.91 15.98 -8.05
N LYS A 27 25.22 14.68 -8.24
CA LYS A 27 24.25 13.58 -8.07
C LYS A 27 23.70 13.53 -6.63
N MET A 28 24.56 13.66 -5.65
CA MET A 28 24.16 13.70 -4.24
C MET A 28 23.24 14.91 -3.94
N VAL A 29 23.54 16.08 -4.49
CA VAL A 29 22.70 17.29 -4.34
C VAL A 29 21.33 17.09 -5.00
N GLU A 30 21.28 16.47 -6.17
CA GLU A 30 20.03 16.14 -6.86
C GLU A 30 19.19 15.13 -6.06
N GLU A 31 19.83 14.07 -5.52
CA GLU A 31 19.16 13.09 -4.65
C GLU A 31 18.62 13.73 -3.37
N LEU A 32 19.39 14.63 -2.72
CA LEU A 32 18.91 15.37 -1.56
C LEU A 32 17.74 16.29 -1.88
N GLY A 33 17.78 16.97 -3.02
CA GLY A 33 16.67 17.79 -3.50
C GLY A 33 15.40 16.99 -3.76
N SER A 34 15.54 15.80 -4.32
CA SER A 34 14.44 14.87 -4.55
C SER A 34 13.81 14.41 -3.23
N ILE A 35 14.63 14.09 -2.22
CA ILE A 35 14.17 13.68 -0.89
C ILE A 35 13.39 14.81 -0.21
N GLU A 36 13.87 16.07 -0.29
CA GLU A 36 13.18 17.22 0.30
C GLU A 36 11.83 17.49 -0.37
N THR A 37 11.78 17.37 -1.70
CA THR A 37 10.53 17.50 -2.46
C THR A 37 9.54 16.44 -2.05
N LEU A 38 9.94 15.15 -2.03
CA LEU A 38 9.09 14.03 -1.59
C LEU A 38 8.57 14.22 -0.17
N LYS A 39 9.41 14.72 0.74
CA LYS A 39 8.99 15.02 2.12
C LYS A 39 7.95 16.14 2.17
N THR A 40 8.14 17.19 1.39
CA THR A 40 7.20 18.33 1.32
C THR A 40 5.87 17.90 0.73
N ASP A 41 5.88 17.13 -0.36
CA ASP A 41 4.70 16.58 -1.00
C ASP A 41 3.96 15.63 -0.05
N PHE A 42 4.68 14.80 0.70
CA PHE A 42 4.09 13.94 1.72
C PHE A 42 3.32 14.75 2.78
N VAL A 43 3.93 15.79 3.37
CA VAL A 43 3.28 16.66 4.38
C VAL A 43 2.07 17.39 3.79
N SER A 44 2.18 17.86 2.55
CA SER A 44 1.08 18.52 1.84
C SER A 44 -0.09 17.56 1.63
N ASN A 45 0.18 16.34 1.13
CA ASN A 45 -0.84 15.32 0.89
C ASN A 45 -1.52 14.88 2.19
N VAL A 46 -0.76 14.63 3.27
CA VAL A 46 -1.32 14.36 4.61
C VAL A 46 -2.28 15.47 5.04
N SER A 47 -1.86 16.73 4.89
CA SER A 47 -2.69 17.87 5.29
C SER A 47 -3.98 17.95 4.49
N HIS A 48 -3.94 17.68 3.19
CA HIS A 48 -5.11 17.65 2.32
C HIS A 48 -6.05 16.49 2.67
N GLU A 49 -5.52 15.28 2.83
CA GLU A 49 -6.29 14.08 3.16
C GLU A 49 -6.94 14.16 4.56
N MET A 50 -6.36 14.90 5.50
CA MET A 50 -6.95 15.17 6.81
C MET A 50 -8.00 16.28 6.78
N LYS A 51 -7.81 17.33 5.98
CA LYS A 51 -8.71 18.49 5.94
C LYS A 51 -10.09 18.17 5.39
N THR A 52 -10.16 17.30 4.39
CA THR A 52 -11.41 16.88 3.76
C THR A 52 -12.37 16.20 4.74
N PRO A 53 -12.00 15.10 5.43
CA PRO A 53 -12.88 14.45 6.38
C PRO A 53 -13.22 15.36 7.57
N LEU A 54 -12.27 16.18 8.04
CA LEU A 54 -12.54 17.12 9.13
C LEU A 54 -13.61 18.16 8.74
N SER A 55 -13.58 18.62 7.48
CA SER A 55 -14.59 19.55 6.95
C SER A 55 -15.98 18.89 6.85
N ILE A 56 -16.02 17.61 6.45
CA ILE A 56 -17.27 16.81 6.39
C ILE A 56 -17.86 16.66 7.79
N ILE A 57 -17.07 16.23 8.76
CA ILE A 57 -17.49 16.09 10.16
C ILE A 57 -18.05 17.41 10.68
N LYS A 58 -17.31 18.51 10.46
CA LYS A 58 -17.76 19.86 10.89
C LYS A 58 -19.09 20.24 10.27
N ASN A 59 -19.27 20.06 8.96
CA ASN A 59 -20.48 20.41 8.25
C ASN A 59 -21.69 19.63 8.76
N TYR A 60 -21.58 18.31 8.95
CA TYR A 60 -22.67 17.49 9.48
C TYR A 60 -22.96 17.83 10.95
N ALA A 61 -21.94 18.13 11.75
CA ALA A 61 -22.12 18.60 13.13
C ALA A 61 -22.87 19.95 13.20
N GLU A 62 -22.59 20.89 12.29
CA GLU A 62 -23.36 22.15 12.17
C GLU A 62 -24.79 21.91 11.71
N LEU A 63 -25.02 20.95 10.80
CA LEU A 63 -26.36 20.57 10.38
C LEU A 63 -27.17 19.97 11.54
N LEU A 64 -26.56 19.12 12.39
CA LEU A 64 -27.20 18.51 13.57
C LEU A 64 -27.68 19.54 14.60
N GLN A 65 -27.14 20.78 14.61
CA GLN A 65 -27.54 21.85 15.52
C GLN A 65 -28.82 22.58 15.09
N ARG A 66 -29.42 22.23 13.95
CA ARG A 66 -30.66 22.85 13.46
C ARG A 66 -31.89 22.29 14.19
N ASP A 67 -32.79 23.16 14.56
CA ASP A 67 -33.98 22.80 15.39
C ASP A 67 -35.02 21.92 14.67
N ALA A 68 -35.07 21.92 13.34
CA ALA A 68 -36.13 21.29 12.54
C ALA A 68 -35.66 20.02 11.79
N LEU A 69 -34.82 19.18 12.41
CA LEU A 69 -34.40 17.91 11.81
C LEU A 69 -35.34 16.77 12.12
N SER A 70 -35.65 15.93 11.12
CA SER A 70 -36.30 14.64 11.35
C SER A 70 -35.34 13.66 12.06
N GLU A 71 -35.90 12.65 12.74
CA GLU A 71 -35.10 11.57 13.34
C GLU A 71 -34.26 10.83 12.31
N GLU A 72 -34.77 10.67 11.10
CA GLU A 72 -34.04 10.05 10.00
C GLU A 72 -32.84 10.87 9.57
N GLN A 73 -32.99 12.19 9.44
CA GLN A 73 -31.88 13.10 9.14
C GLN A 73 -30.83 13.14 10.27
N ARG A 74 -31.27 13.09 11.53
CA ARG A 74 -30.32 13.00 12.67
C ARG A 74 -29.50 11.74 12.62
N ARG A 75 -30.11 10.61 12.29
CA ARG A 75 -29.42 9.33 12.15
C ARG A 75 -28.46 9.36 10.98
N GLU A 76 -28.89 9.82 9.81
CA GLU A 76 -28.06 9.93 8.61
C GLU A 76 -26.79 10.80 8.86
N TYR A 77 -26.98 11.96 9.49
CA TYR A 77 -25.85 12.86 9.78
C TYR A 77 -24.92 12.28 10.86
N GLY A 78 -25.48 11.59 11.86
CA GLY A 78 -24.70 10.85 12.85
C GLY A 78 -23.84 9.76 12.23
N GLU A 79 -24.43 8.92 11.38
CA GLU A 79 -23.74 7.86 10.64
C GLU A 79 -22.66 8.43 9.71
N ALA A 80 -22.92 9.56 9.05
CA ALA A 80 -21.94 10.23 8.20
C ALA A 80 -20.73 10.74 9.00
N ILE A 81 -20.94 11.28 10.21
CA ILE A 81 -19.88 11.72 11.11
C ILE A 81 -19.06 10.51 11.59
N GLU A 82 -19.73 9.46 12.06
CA GLU A 82 -19.07 8.23 12.56
C GLU A 82 -18.20 7.58 11.49
N ASN A 83 -18.74 7.36 10.29
CA ASN A 83 -18.01 6.78 9.17
C ASN A 83 -16.79 7.65 8.77
N THR A 84 -16.97 8.98 8.75
CA THR A 84 -15.90 9.89 8.39
C THR A 84 -14.81 9.96 9.47
N ALA A 85 -15.18 9.91 10.75
CA ALA A 85 -14.25 9.87 11.88
C ALA A 85 -13.44 8.57 11.89
N THR A 86 -14.08 7.42 11.59
CA THR A 86 -13.41 6.13 11.45
C THR A 86 -12.36 6.18 10.34
N ARG A 87 -12.71 6.69 9.15
CA ARG A 87 -11.78 6.86 8.03
C ARG A 87 -10.57 7.76 8.39
N LEU A 88 -10.81 8.84 9.14
CA LEU A 88 -9.73 9.72 9.60
C LEU A 88 -8.80 9.00 10.58
N SER A 89 -9.36 8.19 11.47
CA SER A 89 -8.58 7.35 12.39
C SER A 89 -7.71 6.34 11.66
N ASP A 90 -8.26 5.68 10.65
CA ASP A 90 -7.53 4.72 9.80
C ASP A 90 -6.41 5.40 9.02
N LEU A 91 -6.66 6.60 8.47
CA LEU A 91 -5.63 7.39 7.79
C LEU A 91 -4.46 7.70 8.75
N ILE A 92 -4.76 8.18 9.95
CA ILE A 92 -3.73 8.50 10.97
C ILE A 92 -2.94 7.24 11.34
N SER A 93 -3.61 6.11 11.58
CA SER A 93 -2.99 4.83 11.89
C SER A 93 -2.05 4.37 10.77
N ASN A 94 -2.47 4.49 9.52
CA ASN A 94 -1.68 4.12 8.37
C ASN A 94 -0.45 5.03 8.18
N ILE A 95 -0.60 6.35 8.43
CA ILE A 95 0.54 7.29 8.42
C ILE A 95 1.56 6.92 9.50
N LEU A 96 1.11 6.60 10.71
CA LEU A 96 1.99 6.20 11.81
C LEU A 96 2.69 4.87 11.52
N LYS A 97 1.98 3.87 10.98
CA LYS A 97 2.57 2.59 10.54
C LYS A 97 3.63 2.81 9.46
N LEU A 98 3.30 3.57 8.40
CA LEU A 98 4.24 3.87 7.33
C LEU A 98 5.48 4.61 7.84
N ASN A 99 5.30 5.62 8.71
CA ASN A 99 6.41 6.36 9.31
C ASN A 99 7.33 5.44 10.14
N LYS A 100 6.76 4.50 10.91
CA LYS A 100 7.56 3.49 11.62
C LYS A 100 8.35 2.61 10.64
N LEU A 101 7.72 2.12 9.58
CA LEU A 101 8.36 1.28 8.57
C LEU A 101 9.51 1.99 7.82
N GLU A 102 9.44 3.32 7.67
CA GLU A 102 10.44 4.09 6.92
C GLU A 102 11.59 4.64 7.79
N ASN A 103 11.25 5.20 8.95
CA ASN A 103 12.20 6.01 9.73
C ASN A 103 12.78 5.29 10.95
N GLN A 104 12.14 4.23 11.40
CA GLN A 104 12.73 3.41 12.45
C GLN A 104 13.51 2.28 11.78
N LYS A 105 14.71 1.97 12.32
CA LYS A 105 15.37 0.70 12.09
C LYS A 105 14.51 -0.39 12.75
N ILE A 106 13.34 -0.68 12.16
CA ILE A 106 12.57 -1.84 12.56
C ILE A 106 13.50 -3.01 12.26
N GLN A 107 13.93 -3.70 13.30
CA GLN A 107 14.46 -5.03 13.16
C GLN A 107 13.24 -5.94 13.13
N PRO A 108 12.88 -6.51 11.98
CA PRO A 108 11.75 -7.42 11.92
C PRO A 108 11.96 -8.58 12.89
N GLU A 109 10.93 -8.91 13.64
CA GLU A 109 10.93 -10.11 14.49
C GLU A 109 10.58 -11.33 13.63
N ALA A 110 11.49 -11.65 12.69
CA ALA A 110 11.26 -12.73 11.74
C ALA A 110 11.38 -14.09 12.41
N GLU A 111 10.40 -14.95 12.15
CA GLU A 111 10.35 -16.34 12.60
C GLU A 111 9.88 -17.26 11.48
N VAL A 112 10.08 -18.58 11.65
CA VAL A 112 9.54 -19.55 10.72
C VAL A 112 8.10 -19.84 11.09
N TYR A 113 7.17 -19.58 10.16
CA TYR A 113 5.76 -19.88 10.38
C TYR A 113 5.05 -20.33 9.09
N ASP A 114 3.86 -20.88 9.25
CA ASP A 114 3.01 -21.37 8.15
C ASP A 114 2.19 -20.23 7.55
N VAL A 115 2.59 -19.76 6.35
CA VAL A 115 1.91 -18.69 5.64
C VAL A 115 0.52 -19.07 5.13
N CYS A 116 0.28 -20.35 4.83
CA CYS A 116 -1.04 -20.81 4.38
C CYS A 116 -2.09 -20.60 5.47
N ARG A 117 -1.73 -20.90 6.72
CA ARG A 117 -2.60 -20.65 7.87
C ARG A 117 -2.89 -19.15 8.04
N GLN A 118 -1.86 -18.31 7.99
CA GLN A 118 -2.03 -16.86 8.08
C GLN A 118 -2.94 -16.31 6.98
N LEU A 119 -2.75 -16.77 5.72
CA LEU A 119 -3.60 -16.37 4.61
C LEU A 119 -5.06 -16.76 4.83
N CYS A 120 -5.33 -17.98 5.31
CA CYS A 120 -6.69 -18.40 5.67
C CYS A 120 -7.32 -17.47 6.71
N ASP A 121 -6.58 -17.17 7.79
CA ASP A 121 -7.05 -16.28 8.86
C ASP A 121 -7.34 -14.87 8.31
N CYS A 122 -6.48 -14.33 7.45
CA CYS A 122 -6.70 -13.03 6.79
C CYS A 122 -7.89 -13.05 5.82
N ILE A 123 -8.05 -14.10 5.03
CA ILE A 123 -9.17 -14.26 4.11
C ILE A 123 -10.48 -14.22 4.92
N LEU A 124 -10.62 -15.00 5.96
CA LEU A 124 -11.84 -15.09 6.77
C LEU A 124 -12.27 -13.77 7.42
N GLN A 125 -11.33 -12.85 7.68
CA GLN A 125 -11.67 -11.51 8.18
C GLN A 125 -12.57 -10.71 7.23
N TYR A 126 -12.55 -11.02 5.94
CA TYR A 126 -13.36 -10.33 4.92
C TYR A 126 -14.64 -11.09 4.52
N GLU A 127 -14.98 -12.23 5.19
CA GLU A 127 -16.14 -13.07 4.83
C GLU A 127 -17.44 -12.27 4.67
N SER A 128 -17.82 -11.50 5.67
CA SER A 128 -19.01 -10.66 5.61
C SER A 128 -19.01 -9.64 4.45
N ALA A 129 -17.82 -9.17 4.04
CA ALA A 129 -17.70 -8.17 2.98
C ALA A 129 -17.85 -8.80 1.58
N TRP A 130 -17.26 -9.96 1.35
CA TRP A 130 -17.40 -10.64 0.06
C TRP A 130 -18.78 -11.30 -0.09
N GLU A 131 -19.36 -11.88 0.98
CA GLU A 131 -20.75 -12.39 0.96
C GLU A 131 -21.76 -11.31 0.59
N LYS A 132 -21.65 -10.12 1.20
CA LYS A 132 -22.51 -8.97 0.90
C LYS A 132 -22.44 -8.55 -0.58
N LYS A 133 -21.29 -8.79 -1.23
CA LYS A 133 -21.08 -8.51 -2.65
C LYS A 133 -21.30 -9.74 -3.54
N GLU A 134 -21.71 -10.88 -2.99
CA GLU A 134 -21.88 -12.14 -3.72
C GLU A 134 -20.59 -12.52 -4.51
N ILE A 135 -19.43 -12.19 -3.95
CA ILE A 135 -18.13 -12.51 -4.57
C ILE A 135 -17.81 -13.98 -4.32
N GLU A 136 -17.42 -14.69 -5.37
CA GLU A 136 -16.89 -16.05 -5.27
C GLU A 136 -15.42 -15.99 -4.83
N MET A 137 -15.10 -16.66 -3.70
CA MET A 137 -13.75 -16.75 -3.15
C MET A 137 -13.15 -18.11 -3.49
N GLU A 138 -12.17 -18.13 -4.38
CA GLU A 138 -11.41 -19.32 -4.75
C GLU A 138 -10.07 -19.34 -4.01
N VAL A 139 -9.75 -20.45 -3.36
CA VAL A 139 -8.50 -20.62 -2.60
C VAL A 139 -7.78 -21.87 -3.07
N GLU A 140 -6.61 -21.69 -3.66
CA GLU A 140 -5.75 -22.76 -4.17
C GLU A 140 -4.38 -22.67 -3.46
N MET A 141 -4.21 -23.41 -2.38
CA MET A 141 -2.98 -23.39 -1.57
C MET A 141 -2.56 -24.80 -1.20
N GLU A 142 -1.29 -24.97 -0.90
CA GLU A 142 -0.75 -26.16 -0.27
C GLU A 142 -1.30 -26.31 1.16
N ASP A 143 -1.27 -27.54 1.71
CA ASP A 143 -1.70 -27.78 3.09
C ASP A 143 -0.83 -27.00 4.10
N ARG A 144 0.42 -26.73 3.76
CA ARG A 144 1.39 -26.00 4.58
C ARG A 144 2.53 -25.45 3.72
N ALA A 145 2.90 -24.19 3.96
CA ALA A 145 4.11 -23.57 3.41
C ALA A 145 4.80 -22.73 4.48
N GLU A 146 6.08 -23.00 4.72
CA GLU A 146 6.86 -22.28 5.73
C GLU A 146 7.70 -21.17 5.09
N ILE A 147 7.57 -19.96 5.64
CA ILE A 147 8.41 -18.83 5.30
C ILE A 147 9.14 -18.33 6.55
N TYR A 148 10.24 -17.60 6.35
CA TYR A 148 10.94 -16.89 7.42
C TYR A 148 10.66 -15.39 7.27
N ALA A 149 9.73 -14.88 8.05
CA ALA A 149 9.31 -13.46 7.99
C ALA A 149 8.69 -13.02 9.33
N ASP A 150 8.51 -11.72 9.47
CA ASP A 150 7.75 -11.13 10.57
C ASP A 150 6.25 -11.28 10.29
N GLN A 151 5.57 -12.09 11.11
CA GLN A 151 4.18 -12.46 10.91
C GLN A 151 3.24 -11.25 10.94
N ASP A 152 3.46 -10.27 11.84
CA ASP A 152 2.63 -9.09 11.97
C ASP A 152 2.78 -8.15 10.75
N LEU A 153 4.01 -8.03 10.24
CA LEU A 153 4.26 -7.25 9.03
C LEU A 153 3.67 -7.92 7.79
N MET A 154 3.75 -9.24 7.69
CA MET A 154 3.14 -9.96 6.57
C MET A 154 1.61 -9.95 6.62
N GLU A 155 1.00 -9.98 7.81
CA GLU A 155 -0.45 -9.79 7.96
C GLU A 155 -0.90 -8.45 7.37
N LEU A 156 -0.10 -7.39 7.55
CA LEU A 156 -0.37 -6.09 6.93
C LEU A 156 -0.35 -6.17 5.39
N VAL A 157 0.57 -6.97 4.81
CA VAL A 157 0.62 -7.19 3.35
C VAL A 157 -0.67 -7.86 2.87
N TRP A 158 -1.02 -9.00 3.49
CA TRP A 158 -2.20 -9.77 3.07
C TRP A 158 -3.49 -8.98 3.21
N ASN A 159 -3.67 -8.29 4.32
CA ASN A 159 -4.85 -7.46 4.57
C ASN A 159 -4.97 -6.31 3.54
N ASN A 160 -3.88 -5.67 3.12
CA ASN A 160 -3.94 -4.64 2.08
C ASN A 160 -4.30 -5.22 0.71
N LEU A 161 -3.76 -6.38 0.33
CA LEU A 161 -4.08 -7.02 -0.95
C LEU A 161 -5.52 -7.52 -0.98
N LEU A 162 -5.97 -8.22 0.07
CA LEU A 162 -7.33 -8.77 0.18
C LEU A 162 -8.38 -7.66 0.26
N SER A 163 -8.16 -6.63 1.08
CA SER A 163 -9.09 -5.49 1.15
C SER A 163 -9.23 -4.77 -0.19
N ASN A 164 -8.13 -4.61 -0.94
CA ASN A 164 -8.18 -4.05 -2.29
C ASN A 164 -8.97 -4.96 -3.24
N ALA A 165 -8.71 -6.26 -3.23
CA ALA A 165 -9.45 -7.22 -4.05
C ALA A 165 -10.96 -7.14 -3.78
N VAL A 166 -11.38 -7.23 -2.52
CA VAL A 166 -12.81 -7.13 -2.13
C VAL A 166 -13.40 -5.76 -2.50
N LYS A 167 -12.63 -4.68 -2.33
CA LYS A 167 -13.07 -3.31 -2.63
C LYS A 167 -13.34 -3.11 -4.12
N PHE A 168 -12.43 -3.56 -4.98
CA PHE A 168 -12.48 -3.26 -6.42
C PHE A 168 -13.21 -4.30 -7.23
N THR A 169 -13.46 -5.50 -6.70
CA THR A 169 -14.34 -6.50 -7.32
C THR A 169 -15.78 -6.03 -7.28
N GLU A 170 -16.48 -6.15 -8.40
CA GLU A 170 -17.92 -5.82 -8.50
C GLU A 170 -18.78 -6.95 -7.94
N LEU A 171 -20.10 -6.69 -7.82
CA LEU A 171 -21.07 -7.68 -7.35
C LEU A 171 -21.02 -8.95 -8.24
N GLY A 172 -20.94 -10.13 -7.62
CA GLY A 172 -20.88 -11.41 -8.34
C GLY A 172 -19.55 -11.69 -9.04
N GLY A 173 -18.49 -10.92 -8.74
CA GLY A 173 -17.16 -11.18 -9.27
C GLY A 173 -16.43 -12.32 -8.54
N VAL A 174 -15.18 -12.57 -8.92
CA VAL A 174 -14.35 -13.66 -8.38
C VAL A 174 -13.07 -13.08 -7.80
N ILE A 175 -12.65 -13.59 -6.64
CA ILE A 175 -11.32 -13.36 -6.07
C ILE A 175 -10.65 -14.73 -5.91
N THR A 176 -9.45 -14.87 -6.47
CA THR A 176 -8.67 -16.11 -6.39
C THR A 176 -7.40 -15.84 -5.59
N VAL A 177 -7.16 -16.61 -4.54
CA VAL A 177 -5.90 -16.61 -3.78
C VAL A 177 -5.16 -17.90 -4.06
N ARG A 178 -3.96 -17.81 -4.63
CA ARG A 178 -3.09 -18.96 -4.91
C ARG A 178 -1.80 -18.85 -4.14
N GLN A 179 -1.34 -19.99 -3.63
CA GLN A 179 -0.01 -20.11 -3.03
C GLN A 179 0.67 -21.36 -3.62
N LEU A 180 1.93 -21.21 -4.01
CA LEU A 180 2.78 -22.27 -4.53
C LEU A 180 4.18 -22.11 -3.94
N SER A 181 4.81 -23.24 -3.61
CA SER A 181 6.20 -23.30 -3.17
C SER A 181 7.07 -23.98 -4.23
N ASP A 182 8.27 -23.45 -4.46
CA ASP A 182 9.27 -24.06 -5.31
C ASP A 182 10.68 -23.97 -4.68
N GLU A 183 11.72 -24.38 -5.40
CA GLU A 183 13.11 -24.31 -4.91
C GLU A 183 13.61 -22.87 -4.69
N GLN A 184 12.96 -21.87 -5.24
CA GLN A 184 13.36 -20.46 -5.16
C GLN A 184 12.68 -19.73 -4.00
N GLY A 185 11.45 -20.15 -3.65
CA GLY A 185 10.69 -19.49 -2.60
C GLY A 185 9.21 -19.87 -2.57
N VAL A 186 8.45 -19.06 -1.88
CA VAL A 186 6.99 -19.16 -1.79
C VAL A 186 6.39 -18.00 -2.58
N THR A 187 5.53 -18.33 -3.54
CA THR A 187 4.81 -17.35 -4.36
C THR A 187 3.34 -17.34 -3.96
N ILE A 188 2.82 -16.18 -3.63
CA ILE A 188 1.41 -15.94 -3.30
C ILE A 188 0.83 -14.95 -4.30
N SER A 189 -0.30 -15.28 -4.91
CA SER A 189 -1.02 -14.37 -5.79
C SER A 189 -2.44 -14.12 -5.30
N VAL A 190 -2.85 -12.86 -5.36
CA VAL A 190 -4.23 -12.41 -5.13
C VAL A 190 -4.74 -11.81 -6.42
N SER A 191 -5.72 -12.47 -7.02
CA SER A 191 -6.33 -12.06 -8.30
C SER A 191 -7.78 -11.65 -8.07
N ASP A 192 -8.22 -10.60 -8.75
CA ASP A 192 -9.59 -10.12 -8.73
C ASP A 192 -10.12 -9.92 -10.16
N THR A 193 -11.42 -10.03 -10.36
CA THR A 193 -12.11 -9.72 -11.63
C THR A 193 -12.72 -8.32 -11.62
N GLY A 194 -12.08 -7.39 -10.92
CA GLY A 194 -12.58 -6.03 -10.75
C GLY A 194 -12.33 -5.09 -11.93
N CYS A 195 -12.32 -3.79 -11.64
CA CYS A 195 -12.18 -2.77 -12.69
C CYS A 195 -10.81 -2.76 -13.38
N GLY A 196 -9.80 -3.42 -12.84
CA GLY A 196 -8.43 -3.38 -13.36
C GLY A 196 -7.79 -1.99 -13.31
N MET A 197 -6.63 -1.86 -13.92
CA MET A 197 -5.82 -0.65 -13.88
C MET A 197 -5.22 -0.28 -15.24
N SER A 198 -5.12 1.01 -15.50
CA SER A 198 -4.37 1.52 -16.65
C SER A 198 -2.85 1.31 -16.45
N LYS A 199 -2.10 1.34 -17.55
CA LYS A 199 -0.62 1.28 -17.49
C LYS A 199 -0.02 2.41 -16.67
N ASN A 200 -0.65 3.57 -16.65
CA ASN A 200 -0.22 4.70 -15.84
C ASN A 200 -0.46 4.44 -14.35
N THR A 201 -1.65 3.92 -14.00
CA THR A 201 -1.98 3.54 -12.61
C THR A 201 -1.02 2.47 -12.09
N MET A 202 -0.71 1.43 -12.87
CA MET A 202 0.24 0.38 -12.47
C MET A 202 1.65 0.91 -12.18
N LYS A 203 2.11 1.95 -12.86
CA LYS A 203 3.42 2.57 -12.58
C LYS A 203 3.48 3.28 -11.24
N HIS A 204 2.36 3.82 -10.79
CA HIS A 204 2.28 4.70 -9.62
C HIS A 204 1.56 4.07 -8.43
N ILE A 205 1.04 2.84 -8.56
CA ILE A 205 0.21 2.21 -7.51
C ILE A 205 0.95 2.05 -6.16
N PHE A 206 2.27 2.01 -6.18
CA PHE A 206 3.11 1.92 -4.98
C PHE A 206 3.55 3.30 -4.45
N ASP A 207 3.21 4.40 -5.15
CA ASP A 207 3.51 5.75 -4.70
C ASP A 207 2.56 6.13 -3.55
N LYS A 208 3.09 6.88 -2.57
CA LYS A 208 2.30 7.33 -1.41
C LYS A 208 1.19 8.27 -1.84
N PHE A 209 -0.01 8.08 -1.30
CA PHE A 209 -1.22 8.86 -1.59
C PHE A 209 -1.69 8.77 -3.06
N TYR A 210 -1.09 7.91 -3.85
CA TYR A 210 -1.58 7.72 -5.21
C TYR A 210 -2.92 6.99 -5.21
N GLN A 211 -3.87 7.55 -5.92
CA GLN A 211 -5.19 6.98 -6.17
C GLN A 211 -5.45 7.07 -7.68
N GLY A 212 -5.74 5.94 -8.31
CA GLY A 212 -6.09 5.93 -9.74
C GLY A 212 -7.39 6.69 -10.01
N ASP A 213 -7.59 7.14 -11.26
CA ASP A 213 -8.71 8.00 -11.66
C ASP A 213 -10.11 7.47 -11.32
N THR A 214 -10.27 6.16 -11.15
CA THR A 214 -11.54 5.50 -10.81
C THR A 214 -11.80 5.43 -9.31
N SER A 215 -10.84 5.80 -8.48
CA SER A 215 -10.87 5.58 -7.02
C SER A 215 -11.45 6.74 -6.23
N HIS A 216 -11.69 7.91 -6.83
CA HIS A 216 -12.30 9.05 -6.13
C HIS A 216 -13.70 8.75 -5.56
N SER A 217 -14.38 7.71 -6.05
CA SER A 217 -15.66 7.24 -5.51
C SER A 217 -15.52 6.03 -4.57
N LYS A 218 -14.34 5.36 -4.55
CA LYS A 218 -14.10 4.17 -3.73
C LYS A 218 -13.10 4.52 -2.62
N GLU A 219 -13.41 4.12 -1.41
CA GLU A 219 -12.67 4.40 -0.18
C GLU A 219 -11.20 3.97 -0.21
N GLY A 220 -10.30 4.80 0.31
CA GLY A 220 -8.88 4.49 0.49
C GLY A 220 -8.05 5.76 0.56
N ASN A 221 -6.89 5.68 1.21
CA ASN A 221 -5.98 6.82 1.42
C ASN A 221 -4.70 6.75 0.58
N GLY A 222 -4.57 5.76 -0.32
CA GLY A 222 -3.40 5.60 -1.18
C GLY A 222 -2.09 5.25 -0.44
N LEU A 223 -2.16 4.75 0.80
CA LEU A 223 -0.99 4.36 1.58
C LEU A 223 -0.77 2.85 1.64
N GLY A 224 -1.82 2.04 1.41
CA GLY A 224 -1.78 0.60 1.59
C GLY A 224 -0.72 -0.07 0.72
N MET A 225 -0.66 0.24 -0.58
CA MET A 225 0.30 -0.37 -1.50
C MET A 225 1.73 0.10 -1.27
N ALA A 226 1.93 1.35 -0.82
CA ALA A 226 3.25 1.84 -0.38
C ALA A 226 3.75 1.08 0.87
N MET A 227 2.85 0.75 1.82
CA MET A 227 3.19 -0.10 2.97
C MET A 227 3.53 -1.52 2.54
N VAL A 228 2.74 -2.13 1.64
CA VAL A 228 3.02 -3.47 1.09
C VAL A 228 4.42 -3.52 0.51
N LYS A 229 4.77 -2.59 -0.38
CA LYS A 229 6.10 -2.53 -0.98
C LYS A 229 7.19 -2.42 0.08
N ARG A 230 7.01 -1.54 1.07
CA ARG A 230 8.00 -1.32 2.12
C ARG A 230 8.20 -2.54 3.03
N VAL A 231 7.12 -3.24 3.39
CA VAL A 231 7.22 -4.48 4.17
C VAL A 231 7.96 -5.55 3.39
N LEU A 232 7.64 -5.74 2.12
CA LEU A 232 8.32 -6.75 1.29
C LEU A 232 9.80 -6.44 1.11
N GLU A 233 10.18 -5.16 0.93
CA GLU A 233 11.60 -4.74 0.93
C GLU A 233 12.33 -5.10 2.25
N LEU A 234 11.65 -5.03 3.40
CA LEU A 234 12.20 -5.42 4.70
C LEU A 234 12.32 -6.93 4.88
N MET A 235 11.52 -7.69 4.14
CA MET A 235 11.47 -9.17 4.17
C MET A 235 12.23 -9.81 3.00
N ASP A 236 13.03 -9.05 2.24
CA ASP A 236 13.69 -9.51 1.01
C ASP A 236 12.73 -10.17 0.01
N GLY A 237 11.47 -9.73 0.02
CA GLY A 237 10.41 -10.18 -0.87
C GLY A 237 10.23 -9.24 -2.06
N GLU A 238 9.55 -9.74 -3.09
CA GLU A 238 9.22 -8.99 -4.29
C GLU A 238 7.70 -8.96 -4.50
N ILE A 239 7.22 -7.89 -5.15
CA ILE A 239 5.83 -7.78 -5.61
C ILE A 239 5.77 -7.39 -7.07
N GLN A 240 4.95 -8.11 -7.82
CA GLN A 240 4.62 -7.80 -9.20
C GLN A 240 3.12 -7.56 -9.33
N VAL A 241 2.72 -6.73 -10.30
CA VAL A 241 1.32 -6.46 -10.61
C VAL A 241 1.06 -6.69 -12.09
N LEU A 242 0.01 -7.46 -12.38
CA LEU A 242 -0.53 -7.66 -13.72
C LEU A 242 -1.97 -7.17 -13.69
N SER A 243 -2.32 -6.26 -14.58
CA SER A 243 -3.68 -5.72 -14.62
C SER A 243 -4.00 -5.17 -16.01
N GLU A 244 -5.26 -5.28 -16.37
CA GLU A 244 -5.82 -4.67 -17.57
C GLU A 244 -7.18 -4.06 -17.22
N GLU A 245 -7.48 -2.87 -17.75
CA GLU A 245 -8.75 -2.20 -17.49
C GLU A 245 -9.93 -3.09 -17.84
N LYS A 246 -10.87 -3.22 -16.90
CA LYS A 246 -12.08 -4.06 -16.97
C LYS A 246 -11.83 -5.57 -16.99
N GLN A 247 -10.64 -6.02 -16.74
CA GLN A 247 -10.31 -7.46 -16.68
C GLN A 247 -9.85 -7.89 -15.28
N GLY A 248 -9.65 -6.92 -14.38
CA GLY A 248 -9.19 -7.18 -13.02
C GLY A 248 -7.69 -6.98 -12.84
N SER A 249 -7.20 -7.41 -11.66
CA SER A 249 -5.81 -7.29 -11.28
C SER A 249 -5.31 -8.56 -10.60
N THR A 250 -4.01 -8.82 -10.75
CA THR A 250 -3.31 -9.89 -10.05
C THR A 250 -2.07 -9.30 -9.40
N PHE A 251 -1.98 -9.40 -8.10
CA PHE A 251 -0.80 -9.09 -7.31
C PHE A 251 -0.06 -10.38 -6.97
N ILE A 252 1.23 -10.43 -7.28
CA ILE A 252 2.07 -11.61 -7.08
C ILE A 252 3.18 -11.23 -6.11
N VAL A 253 3.21 -11.87 -4.96
CA VAL A 253 4.23 -11.71 -3.92
C VAL A 253 5.12 -12.94 -3.94
N THR A 254 6.43 -12.73 -3.98
CA THR A 254 7.44 -13.79 -3.86
C THR A 254 8.28 -13.56 -2.62
N LEU A 255 8.42 -14.58 -1.79
CA LEU A 255 9.18 -14.56 -0.54
C LEU A 255 10.22 -15.68 -0.55
N PRO A 256 11.43 -15.45 0.01
CA PRO A 256 12.45 -16.51 0.12
C PRO A 256 11.98 -17.63 1.07
N MET A 257 12.36 -18.86 0.77
CA MET A 257 12.06 -20.01 1.67
C MET A 257 12.79 -19.87 3.00
N ALA A 258 12.16 -20.42 4.06
CA ALA A 258 12.81 -20.63 5.34
C ALA A 258 14.05 -21.53 5.15
N GLY A 259 15.25 -21.02 5.48
CA GLY A 259 16.51 -21.80 5.43
C GLY A 259 17.55 -21.38 4.39
N LYS A 260 17.28 -20.42 3.51
CA LYS A 260 18.35 -19.73 2.78
C LYS A 260 18.94 -18.65 3.68
N GLU A 261 20.24 -18.79 4.03
CA GLU A 261 20.97 -17.78 4.80
C GLU A 261 20.74 -16.40 4.20
N PHE A 262 20.17 -15.51 5.01
CA PHE A 262 20.14 -14.09 4.70
C PHE A 262 21.59 -13.65 4.53
N GLY A 263 21.97 -13.27 3.31
CA GLY A 263 23.32 -12.84 2.98
C GLY A 263 23.74 -11.71 3.94
N GLN A 264 24.81 -11.98 4.66
CA GLN A 264 25.56 -10.95 5.37
C GLN A 264 25.98 -9.88 4.34
N LEU A 265 25.38 -8.70 4.43
CA LEU A 265 25.89 -7.47 3.85
C LEU A 265 26.38 -6.56 4.96
#